data_fb254b94735f124ef8f718e5921448ad
#
_entry.id   fb254b94735f124ef8f718e5921448ad
#
_cell.length_a   1.000
_cell.length_b   1.000
_cell.length_c   1.000
_cell.angle_alpha   90.00
_cell.angle_beta   90.00
_cell.angle_gamma   90.00
#
_symmetry.space_group_name_H-M   'P 1'
#
loop_
_entity.id
_entity.type
_entity.pdbx_description
1 polymer ?
#
loop_
_entity_poly.entity_id
_entity_poly.type
_entity_poly.pdbx_seq_one_letter_code
_entity_poly.pdbx_strand_id
1 'polypeptide(L)'
;MNTNLTAIQDALVTAIAAQTDVRVSLGYPLKGTRNEDVWVGIDARVTVTDEMTGYCARDESAEVPVFVWVEKTGGTPKATRDRAFELLADIEDALAADRTLGGICDSASVGSFDPDYSYTEKSVQVGIAVRITVDSTVA
;
A
#
# COMPACT_ATOMS: atom_id res chain seq x y z
N MET A 1 -16.22 18.25 -9.07
CA MET A 1 -15.64 17.83 -7.78
C MET A 1 -14.57 16.79 -8.05
N ASN A 2 -13.37 17.02 -7.60
CA ASN A 2 -12.24 16.14 -7.84
C ASN A 2 -12.07 15.16 -6.68
N THR A 3 -11.66 13.94 -7.00
CA THR A 3 -11.27 12.97 -5.97
C THR A 3 -9.90 13.31 -5.37
N ASN A 4 -9.66 12.87 -4.13
CA ASN A 4 -8.35 12.94 -3.48
C ASN A 4 -7.43 11.76 -3.83
N LEU A 5 -7.85 10.86 -4.70
CA LEU A 5 -7.15 9.58 -4.91
C LEU A 5 -5.68 9.75 -5.30
N THR A 6 -5.37 10.65 -6.24
CA THR A 6 -3.98 10.85 -6.67
C THR A 6 -3.10 11.37 -5.54
N ALA A 7 -3.60 12.30 -4.74
CA ALA A 7 -2.89 12.81 -3.58
C ALA A 7 -2.68 11.73 -2.50
N ILE A 8 -3.68 10.86 -2.31
CA ILE A 8 -3.60 9.72 -1.38
C ILE A 8 -2.52 8.75 -1.83
N GLN A 9 -2.49 8.39 -3.10
CA GLN A 9 -1.48 7.48 -3.64
C GLN A 9 -0.06 8.05 -3.48
N ASP A 10 0.14 9.31 -3.81
CA ASP A 10 1.43 9.98 -3.63
C ASP A 10 1.84 10.05 -2.15
N ALA A 11 0.90 10.35 -1.28
CA ALA A 11 1.15 10.40 0.16
C ALA A 11 1.48 9.03 0.75
N LEU A 12 0.86 7.96 0.25
CA LEU A 12 1.18 6.58 0.65
C LEU A 12 2.62 6.23 0.27
N VAL A 13 3.05 6.56 -0.94
CA VAL A 13 4.45 6.34 -1.36
C VAL A 13 5.41 7.05 -0.41
N THR A 14 5.16 8.29 -0.09
CA THR A 14 6.02 9.09 0.80
C THR A 14 6.02 8.53 2.23
N ALA A 15 4.86 8.20 2.77
CA ALA A 15 4.75 7.69 4.14
C ALA A 15 5.44 6.33 4.31
N ILE A 16 5.24 5.42 3.36
CA ILE A 16 5.84 4.09 3.41
C ILE A 16 7.36 4.20 3.21
N ALA A 17 7.82 5.02 2.28
CA ALA A 17 9.24 5.22 2.03
C ALA A 17 9.98 5.77 3.26
N ALA A 18 9.31 6.52 4.12
CA ALA A 18 9.89 7.04 5.36
C ALA A 18 10.09 5.95 6.43
N GLN A 19 9.41 4.82 6.35
CA GLN A 19 9.44 3.75 7.35
C GLN A 19 10.25 2.53 6.92
N THR A 20 10.52 2.37 5.63
CA THR A 20 11.22 1.21 5.11
C THR A 20 12.53 1.59 4.46
N ASP A 21 13.47 0.64 4.40
CA ASP A 21 14.77 0.79 3.74
C ASP A 21 14.77 0.31 2.28
N VAL A 22 13.65 -0.24 1.81
CA VAL A 22 13.52 -0.70 0.43
C VAL A 22 12.94 0.38 -0.49
N ARG A 23 13.11 0.19 -1.79
CA ARG A 23 12.52 1.08 -2.79
C ARG A 23 11.00 1.05 -2.72
N VAL A 24 10.37 2.21 -2.71
CA VAL A 24 8.92 2.35 -2.80
C VAL A 24 8.58 3.14 -4.07
N SER A 25 7.73 2.57 -4.90
CA SER A 25 7.35 3.14 -6.19
C SER A 25 5.84 3.35 -6.30
N LEU A 26 5.44 4.28 -7.14
CA LEU A 26 4.06 4.39 -7.60
C LEU A 26 3.91 3.53 -8.85
N GLY A 27 3.05 2.52 -8.77
CA GLY A 27 2.89 1.53 -9.83
C GLY A 27 4.01 0.50 -9.87
N TYR A 28 3.80 -0.55 -10.67
CA TYR A 28 4.79 -1.59 -10.85
C TYR A 28 6.10 -1.02 -11.40
N PRO A 29 7.28 -1.38 -10.85
CA PRO A 29 8.55 -0.82 -11.31
C PRO A 29 8.82 -1.11 -12.78
N LEU A 30 9.07 -0.07 -13.56
CA LEU A 30 9.23 -0.16 -15.02
C LEU A 30 10.40 -1.04 -15.48
N LYS A 31 11.42 -1.16 -14.65
CA LYS A 31 12.61 -1.99 -14.93
C LYS A 31 12.55 -3.36 -14.23
N GLY A 32 11.36 -3.76 -13.80
CA GLY A 32 11.17 -4.97 -13.04
C GLY A 32 11.47 -4.82 -11.55
N THR A 33 11.11 -5.84 -10.78
CA THR A 33 11.33 -5.87 -9.35
C THR A 33 12.80 -6.13 -9.00
N ARG A 34 13.23 -5.55 -7.88
CA ARG A 34 14.45 -5.92 -7.18
C ARG A 34 14.17 -7.13 -6.28
N ASN A 35 15.19 -7.61 -5.57
CA ASN A 35 15.02 -8.69 -4.60
C ASN A 35 14.05 -8.33 -3.49
N GLU A 36 13.98 -7.07 -3.12
CA GLU A 36 12.98 -6.53 -2.21
C GLU A 36 12.40 -5.26 -2.81
N ASP A 37 11.08 -5.19 -2.85
CA ASP A 37 10.38 -4.05 -3.46
C ASP A 37 9.02 -3.83 -2.80
N VAL A 38 8.59 -2.58 -2.79
CA VAL A 38 7.24 -2.19 -2.39
C VAL A 38 6.72 -1.21 -3.43
N TRP A 39 5.49 -1.40 -3.88
CA TRP A 39 4.88 -0.41 -4.76
C TRP A 39 3.41 -0.20 -4.44
N VAL A 40 2.98 1.04 -4.58
CA VAL A 40 1.58 1.44 -4.46
C VAL A 40 0.93 1.26 -5.83
N GLY A 41 -0.12 0.45 -5.88
CA GLY A 41 -0.83 0.19 -7.13
C GLY A 41 -1.63 1.40 -7.60
N ILE A 42 -1.69 1.57 -8.91
CA ILE A 42 -2.49 2.62 -9.54
C ILE A 42 -3.98 2.22 -9.53
N ASP A 43 -4.26 0.93 -9.65
CA ASP A 43 -5.62 0.39 -9.64
C ASP A 43 -6.22 0.48 -8.24
N ALA A 44 -6.98 1.52 -7.99
CA ALA A 44 -7.69 1.70 -6.74
C ALA A 44 -9.19 1.70 -6.99
N ARG A 45 -9.94 1.18 -6.02
CA ARG A 45 -11.39 1.22 -6.04
C ARG A 45 -11.86 2.34 -5.11
N VAL A 46 -12.69 3.23 -5.63
CA VAL A 46 -13.26 4.32 -4.83
C VAL A 46 -14.77 4.13 -4.76
N THR A 47 -15.29 4.09 -3.54
CA THR A 47 -16.72 4.09 -3.28
C THR A 47 -17.12 5.48 -2.79
N VAL A 48 -18.08 6.06 -3.49
CA VAL A 48 -18.56 7.41 -3.19
C VAL A 48 -19.92 7.32 -2.51
N THR A 49 -20.05 8.00 -1.39
CA THR A 49 -21.32 8.17 -0.69
C THR A 49 -21.72 9.64 -0.77
N ASP A 50 -22.71 9.94 -1.60
CA ASP A 50 -23.29 11.28 -1.70
C ASP A 50 -24.29 11.47 -0.58
N GLU A 51 -23.83 11.94 0.57
CA GLU A 51 -24.74 12.49 1.54
C GLU A 51 -24.98 13.96 1.20
N MET A 52 -26.19 14.26 0.87
CA MET A 52 -26.68 15.62 0.62
C MET A 52 -26.67 16.40 1.93
N THR A 53 -25.50 16.71 2.42
CA THR A 53 -25.35 17.66 3.50
C THR A 53 -25.28 19.05 2.88
N GLY A 54 -26.11 19.80 2.60
CA GLY A 54 -26.15 21.17 2.04
C GLY A 54 -24.84 21.89 1.70
N TYR A 55 -23.69 21.24 1.81
CA TYR A 55 -22.34 21.77 1.63
C TYR A 55 -21.59 21.21 0.42
N CYS A 56 -22.24 20.44 -0.42
CA CYS A 56 -21.59 19.80 -1.57
C CYS A 56 -20.39 18.92 -1.22
N ALA A 57 -20.30 18.45 0.02
CA ALA A 57 -19.29 17.49 0.44
C ALA A 57 -19.78 16.08 0.20
N ARG A 58 -18.86 15.20 -0.14
CA ARG A 58 -19.13 13.77 -0.26
C ARG A 58 -18.08 12.95 0.47
N ASP A 59 -18.48 11.80 0.93
CA ASP A 59 -17.57 10.84 1.52
C ASP A 59 -17.05 9.87 0.45
N GLU A 60 -15.76 9.66 0.44
CA GLU A 60 -15.11 8.66 -0.39
C GLU A 60 -14.40 7.64 0.48
N SER A 61 -14.56 6.36 0.14
CA SER A 61 -13.77 5.27 0.70
C SER A 61 -12.98 4.64 -0.44
N ALA A 62 -11.66 4.70 -0.35
CA ALA A 62 -10.77 4.13 -1.36
C ALA A 62 -10.11 2.86 -0.83
N GLU A 63 -10.04 1.84 -1.67
CA GLU A 63 -9.20 0.68 -1.45
C GLU A 63 -7.99 0.79 -2.37
N VAL A 64 -6.82 1.06 -1.80
CA VAL A 64 -5.58 1.23 -2.54
C VAL A 64 -4.71 0.00 -2.37
N PRO A 65 -4.37 -0.72 -3.45
CA PRO A 65 -3.50 -1.87 -3.34
C PRO A 65 -2.05 -1.43 -3.16
N VAL A 66 -1.36 -2.10 -2.25
CA VAL A 66 0.09 -1.96 -2.06
C VAL A 66 0.68 -3.36 -2.13
N PHE A 67 1.76 -3.52 -2.87
CA PHE A 67 2.39 -4.81 -3.07
C PHE A 67 3.75 -4.85 -2.42
N VAL A 68 3.99 -5.92 -1.68
CA VAL A 68 5.29 -6.25 -1.09
C VAL A 68 5.87 -7.43 -1.86
N TRP A 69 7.13 -7.34 -2.25
CA TRP A 69 7.83 -8.39 -2.97
C TRP A 69 9.17 -8.68 -2.32
N VAL A 70 9.42 -9.95 -2.02
CA VAL A 70 10.71 -10.41 -1.53
C VAL A 70 11.10 -11.67 -2.30
N GLU A 71 12.27 -11.65 -2.87
CA GLU A 71 12.87 -12.81 -3.56
C GLU A 71 14.26 -13.05 -3.01
N LYS A 72 14.54 -14.29 -2.61
CA LYS A 72 15.86 -14.67 -2.12
C LYS A 72 16.38 -15.90 -2.85
N THR A 73 17.49 -15.72 -3.56
CA THR A 73 18.22 -16.80 -4.19
C THR A 73 18.94 -17.62 -3.11
N GLY A 74 18.68 -18.92 -3.07
CA GLY A 74 19.24 -19.80 -2.02
C GLY A 74 18.65 -19.55 -0.64
N GLY A 75 17.62 -18.74 -0.53
CA GLY A 75 16.94 -18.46 0.74
C GLY A 75 16.03 -19.58 1.19
N THR A 76 15.69 -19.58 2.47
CA THR A 76 14.69 -20.50 3.02
C THR A 76 13.28 -19.86 2.91
N PRO A 77 12.23 -20.69 2.81
CA PRO A 77 10.86 -20.20 2.85
C PRO A 77 10.57 -19.34 4.09
N LYS A 78 11.06 -19.78 5.25
CA LYS A 78 10.86 -19.06 6.51
C LYS A 78 11.50 -17.67 6.49
N ALA A 79 12.75 -17.57 6.10
CA ALA A 79 13.47 -16.28 6.08
C ALA A 79 12.84 -15.29 5.09
N THR A 80 12.44 -15.77 3.92
CA THR A 80 11.80 -14.96 2.90
C THR A 80 10.43 -14.47 3.37
N ARG A 81 9.63 -15.35 3.95
CA ARG A 81 8.33 -15.00 4.54
C ARG A 81 8.50 -13.96 5.63
N ASP A 82 9.41 -14.20 6.58
CA ASP A 82 9.60 -13.31 7.71
C ASP A 82 10.02 -11.91 7.25
N ARG A 83 10.85 -11.82 6.22
CA ARG A 83 11.24 -10.53 5.64
C ARG A 83 10.07 -9.81 4.98
N ALA A 84 9.21 -10.54 4.25
CA ALA A 84 8.02 -9.95 3.64
C ALA A 84 7.08 -9.39 4.71
N PHE A 85 6.88 -10.11 5.80
CA PHE A 85 6.04 -9.64 6.91
C PHE A 85 6.66 -8.49 7.70
N GLU A 86 8.00 -8.38 7.76
CA GLU A 86 8.67 -7.17 8.27
C GLU A 86 8.31 -5.95 7.44
N LEU A 87 8.30 -6.08 6.11
CA LEU A 87 7.91 -4.98 5.22
C LEU A 87 6.43 -4.63 5.37
N LEU A 88 5.56 -5.61 5.58
CA LEU A 88 4.16 -5.36 5.91
C LEU A 88 4.03 -4.59 7.22
N ALA A 89 4.80 -4.95 8.24
CA ALA A 89 4.82 -4.23 9.51
C ALA A 89 5.27 -2.79 9.34
N ASP A 90 6.25 -2.52 8.47
CA ASP A 90 6.68 -1.16 8.14
C ASP A 90 5.52 -0.35 7.52
N ILE A 91 4.71 -0.97 6.68
CA ILE A 91 3.53 -0.32 6.10
C ILE A 91 2.51 0.00 7.21
N GLU A 92 2.23 -0.94 8.09
CA GLU A 92 1.33 -0.71 9.23
C GLU A 92 1.84 0.41 10.14
N ASP A 93 3.14 0.43 10.43
CA ASP A 93 3.78 1.47 11.24
C ASP A 93 3.69 2.85 10.57
N ALA A 94 3.87 2.91 9.25
CA ALA A 94 3.73 4.15 8.49
C ALA A 94 2.32 4.75 8.64
N LEU A 95 1.30 3.91 8.53
CA LEU A 95 -0.09 4.35 8.68
C LEU A 95 -0.44 4.70 10.13
N ALA A 96 0.11 3.98 11.10
CA ALA A 96 -0.08 4.29 12.51
C ALA A 96 0.59 5.61 12.91
N ALA A 97 1.73 5.94 12.31
CA ALA A 97 2.44 7.19 12.56
C ALA A 97 1.73 8.41 11.96
N ASP A 98 1.01 8.23 10.87
CA ASP A 98 0.32 9.32 10.16
C ASP A 98 -0.97 8.82 9.51
N ARG A 99 -2.00 8.65 10.31
CA ARG A 99 -3.29 8.09 9.88
C ARG A 99 -4.03 8.97 8.88
N THR A 100 -3.75 10.26 8.87
CA THR A 100 -4.41 11.22 7.97
C THR A 100 -3.59 11.51 6.73
N LEU A 101 -2.41 10.89 6.58
CA LEU A 101 -1.48 11.11 5.48
C LEU A 101 -1.19 12.60 5.29
N GLY A 102 -0.81 13.27 6.38
CA GLY A 102 -0.52 14.70 6.36
C GLY A 102 -1.76 15.58 6.24
N GLY A 103 -2.92 15.08 6.61
CA GLY A 103 -4.20 15.81 6.53
C GLY A 103 -4.93 15.65 5.19
N ILE A 104 -4.44 14.77 4.30
CA ILE A 104 -5.05 14.55 2.98
C ILE A 104 -6.34 13.73 3.08
N CYS A 105 -6.43 12.85 4.06
CA CYS A 105 -7.60 12.01 4.29
C CYS A 105 -8.03 12.04 5.76
N ASP A 106 -9.18 11.46 6.06
CA ASP A 106 -9.69 11.36 7.42
C ASP A 106 -9.02 10.22 8.18
N SER A 107 -8.82 9.08 7.51
CA SER A 107 -8.12 7.93 8.08
C SER A 107 -7.61 6.98 7.01
N ALA A 108 -6.47 6.35 7.29
CA ALA A 108 -5.91 5.30 6.46
C ALA A 108 -5.47 4.12 7.34
N SER A 109 -5.81 2.91 6.94
CA SER A 109 -5.46 1.69 7.67
C SER A 109 -5.37 0.49 6.74
N VAL A 110 -4.68 -0.55 7.19
CA VAL A 110 -4.65 -1.82 6.47
C VAL A 110 -6.00 -2.51 6.65
N GLY A 111 -6.71 -2.72 5.54
CA GLY A 111 -8.00 -3.42 5.55
C GLY A 111 -7.86 -4.92 5.45
N SER A 112 -6.96 -5.40 4.60
CA SER A 112 -6.69 -6.82 4.39
C SER A 112 -5.35 -7.03 3.73
N PHE A 113 -4.83 -8.24 3.78
CA PHE A 113 -3.64 -8.62 3.02
C PHE A 113 -3.71 -10.10 2.65
N ASP A 114 -3.14 -10.42 1.48
CA ASP A 114 -3.10 -11.78 0.95
C ASP A 114 -1.65 -12.13 0.59
N PRO A 115 -1.00 -13.05 1.34
CA PRO A 115 0.32 -13.52 0.98
C PRO A 115 0.26 -14.57 -0.12
N ASP A 116 1.23 -14.54 -1.02
CA ASP A 116 1.40 -15.50 -2.09
C ASP A 116 2.85 -15.99 -2.13
N TYR A 117 3.02 -17.27 -2.36
CA TYR A 117 4.33 -17.94 -2.33
C TYR A 117 4.61 -18.59 -3.68
N SER A 118 5.83 -18.42 -4.15
CA SER A 118 6.30 -19.10 -5.35
C SER A 118 7.70 -19.68 -5.10
N TYR A 119 7.91 -20.88 -5.59
CA TYR A 119 9.18 -21.59 -5.42
C TYR A 119 9.76 -21.96 -6.77
N THR A 120 11.03 -21.72 -6.93
CA THR A 120 11.83 -22.29 -8.01
C THR A 120 12.98 -23.07 -7.39
N GLU A 121 13.71 -23.87 -8.17
CA GLU A 121 14.88 -24.58 -7.67
C GLU A 121 15.96 -23.65 -7.09
N LYS A 122 15.96 -22.39 -7.50
CA LYS A 122 17.01 -21.43 -7.17
C LYS A 122 16.58 -20.32 -6.22
N SER A 123 15.28 -20.07 -6.10
CA SER A 123 14.79 -18.93 -5.30
C SER A 123 13.45 -19.19 -4.66
N VAL A 124 13.20 -18.48 -3.58
CA VAL A 124 11.90 -18.39 -2.90
C VAL A 124 11.38 -16.97 -3.08
N GLN A 125 10.14 -16.86 -3.50
CA GLN A 125 9.46 -15.58 -3.74
C GLN A 125 8.24 -15.49 -2.85
N VAL A 126 8.10 -14.37 -2.16
CA VAL A 126 6.92 -14.05 -1.36
C VAL A 126 6.39 -12.70 -1.81
N GLY A 127 5.15 -12.69 -2.24
CA GLY A 127 4.41 -11.46 -2.53
C GLY A 127 3.30 -11.29 -1.53
N ILE A 128 3.06 -10.07 -1.06
CA ILE A 128 1.90 -9.75 -0.24
C ILE A 128 1.11 -8.65 -0.95
N ALA A 129 -0.13 -8.94 -1.29
CA ALA A 129 -1.07 -7.94 -1.78
C ALA A 129 -1.78 -7.34 -0.57
N VAL A 130 -1.50 -6.07 -0.29
CA VAL A 130 -2.06 -5.34 0.85
C VAL A 130 -3.12 -4.38 0.32
N ARG A 131 -4.27 -4.35 0.96
CA ARG A 131 -5.32 -3.38 0.66
C ARG A 131 -5.41 -2.37 1.77
N ILE A 132 -5.13 -1.13 1.43
CA ILE A 132 -5.23 -0.01 2.37
C ILE A 132 -6.57 0.67 2.16
N THR A 133 -7.35 0.77 3.23
CA THR A 133 -8.62 1.48 3.23
C THR A 133 -8.37 2.92 3.64
N VAL A 134 -8.79 3.84 2.81
CA VAL A 134 -8.63 5.27 3.05
C VAL A 134 -9.98 5.95 2.96
N ASP A 135 -10.39 6.58 4.05
CA ASP A 135 -11.64 7.33 4.11
C ASP A 135 -11.34 8.83 4.05
N SER A 136 -12.06 9.53 3.21
CA SER A 136 -11.89 10.98 3.05
C SER A 136 -13.21 11.67 2.77
N THR A 137 -13.27 12.92 3.19
CA THR A 137 -14.36 13.83 2.88
C THR A 137 -13.87 14.83 1.84
N VAL A 138 -14.55 14.91 0.72
CA VAL A 138 -14.16 15.75 -0.42
C VAL A 138 -15.23 16.81 -0.63
N ALA A 139 -14.77 18.05 -0.59
CA ALA A 139 -15.65 19.20 -0.81
C ALA A 139 -15.81 19.56 -2.30
#